data_830c8619fdfb3f7aa7bba21ff85ecb83
#
_entry.id   830c8619fdfb3f7aa7bba21ff85ecb83
#
_cell.length_a   1.000
_cell.length_b   1.000
_cell.length_c   1.000
_cell.angle_alpha   90.00
_cell.angle_beta   90.00
_cell.angle_gamma   90.00
#
_symmetry.space_group_name_H-M   'P 1'
#
loop_
_entity.id
_entity.type
_entity.pdbx_description
1 polymer ?
#
loop_
_entity_poly.entity_id
_entity_poly.type
_entity_poly.pdbx_seq_one_letter_code
_entity_poly.pdbx_strand_id
1 'polypeptide(L)'
;MNYNLQVMKFGGTSVGNAECVRRAAEIVARAVGNDSVLAVVSAMGGVTDRLMEAAQASAAGDMGAGGNLAETLRQQHYEAIEVLIRDKDKRAQVASELDQIIEEVTSLCRGTALLRELTARTLDAISSSGERLSARILASALREIGLNATAIEATELIVTNSHSGRAEPLMTETRERAMLWEFSATGFGLAP
;
A
#
# COMPACT_ATOMS: atom_id res chain seq x y z
N MET A 1 -23.83 -17.68 8.81
CA MET A 1 -22.58 -17.77 9.58
C MET A 1 -22.17 -16.36 9.94
N ASN A 2 -22.06 -16.03 11.24
CA ASN A 2 -21.52 -14.73 11.64
C ASN A 2 -20.00 -14.79 11.44
N TYR A 3 -19.51 -14.16 10.38
CA TYR A 3 -18.08 -13.92 10.24
C TYR A 3 -17.71 -12.73 11.13
N ASN A 4 -16.80 -12.94 12.06
CA ASN A 4 -16.22 -11.83 12.82
C ASN A 4 -15.10 -11.22 11.96
N LEU A 5 -15.20 -9.94 11.65
CA LEU A 5 -14.12 -9.21 10.98
C LEU A 5 -13.24 -8.56 12.04
N GLN A 6 -11.98 -8.94 12.07
CA GLN A 6 -10.97 -8.30 12.91
C GLN A 6 -10.16 -7.29 12.09
N VAL A 7 -10.12 -6.03 12.53
CA VAL A 7 -9.28 -5.00 11.91
C VAL A 7 -8.00 -4.85 12.71
N MET A 8 -6.84 -5.03 12.06
CA MET A 8 -5.51 -4.89 12.67
C MET A 8 -4.72 -3.79 12.00
N LYS A 9 -4.19 -2.82 12.79
CA LYS A 9 -3.35 -1.75 12.28
C LYS A 9 -1.88 -1.96 12.66
N PHE A 10 -1.01 -1.97 11.66
CA PHE A 10 0.44 -2.06 11.79
C PHE A 10 1.09 -0.72 11.39
N GLY A 11 1.69 -0.04 12.35
CA GLY A 11 2.41 1.22 12.11
C GLY A 11 3.77 1.01 11.42
N GLY A 12 4.43 2.09 11.01
CA GLY A 12 5.69 2.04 10.26
C GLY A 12 6.81 1.25 10.95
N THR A 13 6.89 1.28 12.28
CA THR A 13 7.85 0.44 13.05
C THR A 13 7.52 -1.04 12.99
N SER A 14 6.23 -1.38 12.85
CA SER A 14 5.76 -2.78 12.78
C SER A 14 5.91 -3.41 11.39
N VAL A 15 6.18 -2.62 10.36
CA VAL A 15 6.42 -3.05 8.98
C VAL A 15 7.69 -2.42 8.39
N GLY A 16 8.58 -1.91 9.24
CA GLY A 16 9.72 -1.10 8.84
C GLY A 16 10.77 -1.83 7.98
N ASN A 17 10.85 -3.14 8.07
CA ASN A 17 11.75 -4.00 7.29
C ASN A 17 11.15 -5.41 7.13
N ALA A 18 11.84 -6.29 6.38
CA ALA A 18 11.38 -7.65 6.11
C ALA A 18 11.06 -8.45 7.37
N GLU A 19 11.89 -8.36 8.41
CA GLU A 19 11.67 -9.08 9.68
C GLU A 19 10.42 -8.58 10.41
N CYS A 20 10.17 -7.27 10.39
CA CYS A 20 8.97 -6.68 10.94
C CYS A 20 7.72 -7.14 10.18
N VAL A 21 7.78 -7.16 8.85
CA VAL A 21 6.69 -7.67 8.00
C VAL A 21 6.42 -9.15 8.26
N ARG A 22 7.47 -9.98 8.44
CA ARG A 22 7.31 -11.39 8.81
C ARG A 22 6.55 -11.54 10.12
N ARG A 23 6.91 -10.79 11.16
CA ARG A 23 6.21 -10.80 12.45
C ARG A 23 4.75 -10.33 12.32
N ALA A 24 4.51 -9.30 11.51
CA ALA A 24 3.14 -8.84 11.23
C ALA A 24 2.34 -9.95 10.56
N ALA A 25 2.90 -10.65 9.55
CA ALA A 25 2.27 -11.77 8.90
C ALA A 25 1.96 -12.93 9.87
N GLU A 26 2.86 -13.26 10.79
CA GLU A 26 2.64 -14.26 11.83
C GLU A 26 1.52 -13.87 12.82
N ILE A 27 1.41 -12.58 13.17
CA ILE A 27 0.32 -12.07 14.01
C ILE A 27 -1.01 -12.23 13.29
N VAL A 28 -1.10 -11.82 12.03
CA VAL A 28 -2.29 -11.99 11.19
C VAL A 28 -2.65 -13.48 11.08
N ALA A 29 -1.68 -14.36 10.81
CA ALA A 29 -1.90 -15.79 10.66
C ALA A 29 -2.52 -16.43 11.92
N ARG A 30 -2.10 -16.01 13.10
CA ARG A 30 -2.69 -16.48 14.36
C ARG A 30 -4.12 -16.03 14.57
N ALA A 31 -4.49 -14.87 14.01
CA ALA A 31 -5.83 -14.32 14.14
C ALA A 31 -6.84 -14.90 13.15
N VAL A 32 -6.38 -15.32 11.98
CA VAL A 32 -7.24 -15.85 10.88
C VAL A 32 -7.91 -17.21 11.24
N GLY A 33 -7.62 -17.82 12.40
CA GLY A 33 -8.12 -19.16 12.74
C GLY A 33 -9.64 -19.37 12.60
N ASN A 34 -10.47 -18.40 13.02
CA ASN A 34 -11.95 -18.45 12.88
C ASN A 34 -12.56 -17.15 12.32
N ASP A 35 -11.77 -16.14 12.07
CA ASP A 35 -12.22 -14.79 11.72
C ASP A 35 -11.58 -14.33 10.41
N SER A 36 -12.25 -13.41 9.70
CA SER A 36 -11.63 -12.66 8.62
C SER A 36 -10.79 -11.54 9.21
N VAL A 37 -9.60 -11.26 8.63
CA VAL A 37 -8.73 -10.18 9.09
C VAL A 37 -8.54 -9.14 7.99
N LEU A 38 -8.78 -7.88 8.33
CA LEU A 38 -8.40 -6.71 7.53
C LEU A 38 -7.16 -6.07 8.16
N ALA A 39 -6.00 -6.25 7.52
CA ALA A 39 -4.74 -5.64 7.98
C ALA A 39 -4.54 -4.26 7.32
N VAL A 40 -4.42 -3.21 8.13
CA VAL A 40 -4.09 -1.85 7.70
C VAL A 40 -2.62 -1.59 7.99
N VAL A 41 -1.83 -1.29 6.98
CA VAL A 41 -0.38 -1.10 7.11
C VAL A 41 0.03 0.33 6.82
N SER A 42 1.12 0.76 7.43
CA SER A 42 1.83 1.99 7.13
C SER A 42 2.95 1.72 6.13
N ALA A 43 3.59 2.76 5.61
CA ALA A 43 4.79 2.62 4.79
C ALA A 43 5.94 1.94 5.56
N MET A 44 6.88 1.32 4.85
CA MET A 44 8.13 0.81 5.42
C MET A 44 8.99 1.94 5.98
N GLY A 45 9.97 1.58 6.84
CA GLY A 45 10.81 2.56 7.54
C GLY A 45 11.47 3.59 6.61
N GLY A 46 11.22 4.88 6.84
CA GLY A 46 11.80 6.01 6.11
C GLY A 46 11.22 6.24 4.71
N VAL A 47 10.29 5.42 4.24
CA VAL A 47 9.71 5.56 2.89
C VAL A 47 8.90 6.84 2.74
N THR A 48 8.05 7.16 3.70
CA THR A 48 7.23 8.38 3.66
C THR A 48 8.09 9.64 3.58
N ASP A 49 9.16 9.71 4.38
CA ASP A 49 10.07 10.86 4.38
C ASP A 49 10.75 11.04 3.01
N ARG A 50 11.24 9.95 2.42
CA ARG A 50 11.87 9.98 1.08
C ARG A 50 10.89 10.38 -0.02
N LEU A 51 9.64 9.92 0.05
CA LEU A 51 8.57 10.32 -0.88
C LEU A 51 8.32 11.84 -0.79
N MET A 52 8.22 12.37 0.42
CA MET A 52 8.00 13.79 0.65
C MET A 52 9.22 14.64 0.22
N GLU A 53 10.43 14.21 0.52
CA GLU A 53 11.67 14.87 0.11
C GLU A 53 11.79 14.93 -1.43
N ALA A 54 11.51 13.83 -2.12
CA ALA A 54 11.54 13.78 -3.58
C ALA A 54 10.45 14.67 -4.21
N ALA A 55 9.25 14.71 -3.64
CA ALA A 55 8.19 15.60 -4.08
C ALA A 55 8.59 17.07 -3.95
N GLN A 56 9.22 17.46 -2.83
CA GLN A 56 9.70 18.83 -2.59
C GLN A 56 10.87 19.20 -3.52
N ALA A 57 11.84 18.28 -3.69
CA ALA A 57 12.95 18.49 -4.62
C ALA A 57 12.45 18.66 -6.07
N SER A 58 11.47 17.85 -6.47
CA SER A 58 10.83 18.00 -7.78
C SER A 58 10.16 19.36 -7.94
N ALA A 59 9.44 19.84 -6.92
CA ALA A 59 8.83 21.17 -6.96
C ALA A 59 9.87 22.31 -7.07
N ALA A 60 11.07 22.10 -6.55
CA ALA A 60 12.21 22.99 -6.73
C ALA A 60 12.84 22.91 -8.14
N GLY A 61 12.38 21.97 -8.99
CA GLY A 61 12.83 21.80 -10.37
C GLY A 61 13.88 20.71 -10.57
N ASP A 62 14.13 19.87 -9.57
CA ASP A 62 15.03 18.71 -9.69
C ASP A 62 14.39 17.59 -10.53
N MET A 63 14.83 17.49 -11.79
CA MET A 63 14.35 16.47 -12.74
C MET A 63 14.85 15.06 -12.40
N GLY A 64 15.89 14.92 -11.58
CA GLY A 64 16.46 13.65 -11.16
C GLY A 64 15.81 13.05 -9.92
N ALA A 65 15.11 13.85 -9.12
CA ALA A 65 14.58 13.46 -7.81
C ALA A 65 13.71 12.20 -7.87
N GLY A 66 12.81 12.10 -8.85
CA GLY A 66 11.96 10.92 -9.05
C GLY A 66 12.75 9.66 -9.40
N GLY A 67 13.79 9.75 -10.21
CA GLY A 67 14.66 8.63 -10.57
C GLY A 67 15.46 8.10 -9.37
N ASN A 68 16.06 8.99 -8.60
CA ASN A 68 16.81 8.64 -7.38
C ASN A 68 15.89 7.99 -6.33
N LEU A 69 14.68 8.51 -6.19
CA LEU A 69 13.67 7.90 -5.33
C LEU A 69 13.33 6.48 -5.79
N ALA A 70 13.08 6.30 -7.10
CA ALA A 70 12.72 4.99 -7.66
C ALA A 70 13.78 3.93 -7.39
N GLU A 71 15.05 4.27 -7.56
CA GLU A 71 16.18 3.37 -7.23
C GLU A 71 16.16 2.96 -5.75
N THR A 72 16.00 3.93 -4.87
CA THR A 72 15.97 3.70 -3.41
C THR A 72 14.77 2.84 -3.00
N LEU A 73 13.58 3.12 -3.56
CA LEU A 73 12.39 2.33 -3.29
C LEU A 73 12.55 0.90 -3.81
N ARG A 74 13.04 0.70 -5.03
CA ARG A 74 13.30 -0.64 -5.58
C ARG A 74 14.25 -1.41 -4.68
N GLN A 75 15.38 -0.83 -4.35
CA GLN A 75 16.36 -1.50 -3.49
C GLN A 75 15.73 -1.98 -2.19
N GLN A 76 15.10 -1.09 -1.41
CA GLN A 76 14.53 -1.42 -0.11
C GLN A 76 13.43 -2.48 -0.18
N HIS A 77 12.52 -2.35 -1.15
CA HIS A 77 11.37 -3.25 -1.26
C HIS A 77 11.74 -4.59 -1.88
N TYR A 78 12.71 -4.62 -2.81
CA TYR A 78 13.21 -5.86 -3.39
C TYR A 78 14.00 -6.68 -2.38
N GLU A 79 14.85 -6.04 -1.56
CA GLU A 79 15.51 -6.70 -0.43
C GLU A 79 14.48 -7.35 0.51
N ALA A 80 13.35 -6.68 0.75
CA ALA A 80 12.29 -7.23 1.59
C ALA A 80 11.62 -8.46 0.95
N ILE A 81 11.25 -8.42 -0.33
CA ILE A 81 10.61 -9.57 -0.98
C ILE A 81 11.58 -10.73 -1.19
N GLU A 82 12.87 -10.50 -1.36
CA GLU A 82 13.89 -11.56 -1.42
C GLU A 82 13.97 -12.37 -0.11
N VAL A 83 13.83 -11.68 1.02
CA VAL A 83 13.83 -12.31 2.35
C VAL A 83 12.52 -13.02 2.66
N LEU A 84 11.40 -12.47 2.19
CA LEU A 84 10.06 -12.93 2.55
C LEU A 84 9.50 -14.01 1.64
N ILE A 85 9.88 -14.04 0.37
CA ILE A 85 9.28 -14.89 -0.66
C ILE A 85 10.35 -15.83 -1.24
N ARG A 86 10.15 -17.13 -1.11
CA ARG A 86 11.11 -18.14 -1.59
C ARG A 86 11.04 -18.40 -3.08
N ASP A 87 9.82 -18.42 -3.60
CA ASP A 87 9.51 -18.71 -5.01
C ASP A 87 9.92 -17.54 -5.90
N LYS A 88 10.75 -17.82 -6.94
CA LYS A 88 11.27 -16.80 -7.85
C LYS A 88 10.18 -16.16 -8.73
N ASP A 89 9.21 -16.97 -9.18
CA ASP A 89 8.15 -16.46 -10.07
C ASP A 89 7.19 -15.57 -9.28
N LYS A 90 6.86 -15.96 -8.05
CA LYS A 90 6.08 -15.10 -7.14
C LYS A 90 6.82 -13.80 -6.81
N ARG A 91 8.15 -13.85 -6.58
CA ARG A 91 8.93 -12.62 -6.38
C ARG A 91 8.87 -11.70 -7.60
N ALA A 92 9.04 -12.26 -8.81
CA ALA A 92 8.96 -11.48 -10.04
C ALA A 92 7.58 -10.84 -10.22
N GLN A 93 6.51 -11.56 -9.88
CA GLN A 93 5.16 -11.00 -9.93
C GLN A 93 5.01 -9.81 -8.96
N VAL A 94 5.41 -9.98 -7.70
CA VAL A 94 5.34 -8.90 -6.71
C VAL A 94 6.22 -7.73 -7.10
N ALA A 95 7.44 -7.98 -7.58
CA ALA A 95 8.34 -6.93 -8.09
C ALA A 95 7.67 -6.11 -9.19
N SER A 96 6.96 -6.76 -10.12
CA SER A 96 6.21 -6.08 -11.17
C SER A 96 5.08 -5.20 -10.61
N GLU A 97 4.35 -5.67 -9.59
CA GLU A 97 3.31 -4.88 -8.91
C GLU A 97 3.91 -3.65 -8.18
N LEU A 98 5.08 -3.81 -7.56
CA LEU A 98 5.81 -2.72 -6.91
C LEU A 98 6.31 -1.70 -7.94
N ASP A 99 6.88 -2.17 -9.06
CA ASP A 99 7.37 -1.31 -10.13
C ASP A 99 6.28 -0.41 -10.71
N GLN A 100 5.06 -0.90 -10.88
CA GLN A 100 3.95 -0.08 -11.35
C GLN A 100 3.70 1.13 -10.44
N ILE A 101 3.72 0.92 -9.12
CA ILE A 101 3.53 2.01 -8.16
C ILE A 101 4.72 2.97 -8.19
N ILE A 102 5.94 2.45 -8.27
CA ILE A 102 7.16 3.27 -8.32
C ILE A 102 7.20 4.11 -9.59
N GLU A 103 6.75 3.58 -10.72
CA GLU A 103 6.65 4.33 -11.99
C GLU A 103 5.58 5.42 -11.94
N GLU A 104 4.42 5.16 -11.30
CA GLU A 104 3.41 6.19 -11.04
C GLU A 104 4.00 7.36 -10.24
N VAL A 105 4.70 7.07 -9.15
CA VAL A 105 5.36 8.07 -8.31
C VAL A 105 6.42 8.85 -9.10
N THR A 106 7.24 8.14 -9.86
CA THR A 106 8.29 8.77 -10.70
C THR A 106 7.68 9.74 -11.72
N SER A 107 6.55 9.34 -12.31
CA SER A 107 5.82 10.18 -13.27
C SER A 107 5.23 11.42 -12.61
N LEU A 108 4.68 11.29 -11.38
CA LEU A 108 4.19 12.43 -10.60
C LEU A 108 5.33 13.40 -10.23
N CYS A 109 6.47 12.89 -9.77
CA CYS A 109 7.66 13.68 -9.48
C CYS A 109 8.14 14.44 -10.74
N ARG A 110 8.20 13.76 -11.89
CA ARG A 110 8.60 14.37 -13.16
C ARG A 110 7.63 15.48 -13.58
N GLY A 111 6.31 15.25 -13.47
CA GLY A 111 5.30 16.28 -13.74
C GLY A 111 5.46 17.50 -12.83
N THR A 112 5.66 17.24 -11.52
CA THR A 112 5.91 18.28 -10.51
C THR A 112 7.16 19.08 -10.84
N ALA A 113 8.25 18.45 -11.28
CA ALA A 113 9.50 19.13 -11.64
C ALA A 113 9.36 20.00 -12.90
N LEU A 114 8.61 19.54 -13.90
CA LEU A 114 8.33 20.31 -15.11
C LEU A 114 7.48 21.55 -14.83
N LEU A 115 6.45 21.41 -14.00
CA LEU A 115 5.54 22.50 -13.64
C LEU A 115 6.13 23.41 -12.55
N ARG A 116 7.09 22.91 -11.77
CA ARG A 116 7.60 23.52 -10.54
C ARG A 116 6.49 23.88 -9.56
N GLU A 117 5.49 22.99 -9.50
CA GLU A 117 4.32 23.16 -8.65
C GLU A 117 3.99 21.82 -7.96
N LEU A 118 3.83 21.87 -6.64
CA LEU A 118 3.41 20.74 -5.81
C LEU A 118 2.09 21.08 -5.13
N THR A 119 0.99 20.56 -5.67
CA THR A 119 -0.32 20.71 -5.04
C THR A 119 -0.46 19.75 -3.86
N ALA A 120 -1.34 20.05 -2.90
CA ALA A 120 -1.65 19.12 -1.81
C ALA A 120 -2.13 17.76 -2.34
N ARG A 121 -2.91 17.75 -3.42
CA ARG A 121 -3.37 16.52 -4.06
C ARG A 121 -2.24 15.68 -4.62
N THR A 122 -1.26 16.31 -5.27
CA THR A 122 -0.08 15.62 -5.80
C THR A 122 0.77 15.06 -4.67
N LEU A 123 0.95 15.82 -3.60
CA LEU A 123 1.69 15.38 -2.41
C LEU A 123 1.00 14.17 -1.75
N ASP A 124 -0.33 14.21 -1.59
CA ASP A 124 -1.11 13.07 -1.07
C ASP A 124 -0.93 11.81 -1.95
N ALA A 125 -0.98 11.97 -3.28
CA ALA A 125 -0.79 10.86 -4.20
C ALA A 125 0.62 10.25 -4.14
N ILE A 126 1.66 11.09 -4.03
CA ILE A 126 3.04 10.62 -3.88
C ILE A 126 3.22 9.94 -2.51
N SER A 127 2.82 10.58 -1.41
CA SER A 127 3.07 10.08 -0.05
C SER A 127 2.33 8.78 0.24
N SER A 128 1.10 8.60 -0.25
CA SER A 128 0.31 7.39 -0.03
C SER A 128 0.85 6.14 -0.73
N SER A 129 1.79 6.31 -1.65
CA SER A 129 2.38 5.16 -2.36
C SER A 129 3.21 4.25 -1.45
N GLY A 130 3.71 4.77 -0.34
CA GLY A 130 4.44 3.97 0.65
C GLY A 130 3.56 2.88 1.29
N GLU A 131 2.34 3.20 1.65
CA GLU A 131 1.34 2.26 2.17
C GLU A 131 0.92 1.24 1.11
N ARG A 132 0.75 1.68 -0.13
CA ARG A 132 0.43 0.82 -1.27
C ARG A 132 1.51 -0.23 -1.51
N LEU A 133 2.79 0.15 -1.44
CA LEU A 133 3.94 -0.77 -1.54
C LEU A 133 3.94 -1.78 -0.38
N SER A 134 3.80 -1.31 0.86
CA SER A 134 3.77 -2.16 2.06
C SER A 134 2.62 -3.17 2.05
N ALA A 135 1.43 -2.78 1.59
CA ALA A 135 0.27 -3.67 1.52
C ALA A 135 0.53 -4.86 0.59
N ARG A 136 1.20 -4.65 -0.55
CA ARG A 136 1.56 -5.73 -1.49
C ARG A 136 2.59 -6.69 -0.90
N ILE A 137 3.58 -6.16 -0.18
CA ILE A 137 4.59 -6.98 0.48
C ILE A 137 3.95 -7.82 1.59
N LEU A 138 3.11 -7.23 2.45
CA LEU A 138 2.42 -7.99 3.50
C LEU A 138 1.49 -9.05 2.91
N ALA A 139 0.69 -8.73 1.90
CA ALA A 139 -0.19 -9.70 1.25
C ALA A 139 0.61 -10.87 0.65
N SER A 140 1.78 -10.59 0.09
CA SER A 140 2.66 -11.63 -0.47
C SER A 140 3.31 -12.48 0.60
N ALA A 141 3.72 -11.89 1.72
CA ALA A 141 4.23 -12.62 2.88
C ALA A 141 3.16 -13.54 3.49
N LEU A 142 1.90 -13.09 3.53
CA LEU A 142 0.76 -13.91 3.98
C LEU A 142 0.50 -15.08 3.03
N ARG A 143 0.56 -14.86 1.71
CA ARG A 143 0.43 -15.93 0.70
C ARG A 143 1.57 -16.94 0.79
N GLU A 144 2.80 -16.51 1.11
CA GLU A 144 3.95 -17.41 1.28
C GLU A 144 3.77 -18.38 2.45
N ILE A 145 3.06 -17.98 3.51
CA ILE A 145 2.73 -18.85 4.65
C ILE A 145 1.40 -19.59 4.49
N GLY A 146 0.81 -19.58 3.28
CA GLY A 146 -0.38 -20.38 2.93
C GLY A 146 -1.73 -19.71 3.18
N LEU A 147 -1.78 -18.42 3.49
CA LEU A 147 -3.03 -17.69 3.64
C LEU A 147 -3.51 -17.12 2.31
N ASN A 148 -4.83 -17.08 2.11
CA ASN A 148 -5.45 -16.37 0.99
C ASN A 148 -5.51 -14.87 1.34
N ALA A 149 -4.58 -14.08 0.80
CA ALA A 149 -4.46 -12.66 1.10
C ALA A 149 -4.38 -11.82 -0.18
N THR A 150 -5.06 -10.69 -0.19
CA THR A 150 -5.08 -9.74 -1.30
C THR A 150 -4.77 -8.34 -0.77
N ALA A 151 -3.91 -7.60 -1.49
CA ALA A 151 -3.71 -6.18 -1.23
C ALA A 151 -4.88 -5.39 -1.83
N ILE A 152 -5.45 -4.47 -1.05
CA ILE A 152 -6.59 -3.65 -1.43
C ILE A 152 -6.14 -2.19 -1.38
N GLU A 153 -6.47 -1.42 -2.40
CA GLU A 153 -6.30 0.03 -2.38
C GLU A 153 -7.33 0.66 -1.44
N ALA A 154 -6.90 1.45 -0.47
CA ALA A 154 -7.82 2.11 0.46
C ALA A 154 -8.86 2.98 -0.27
N THR A 155 -8.52 3.53 -1.44
CA THR A 155 -9.41 4.31 -2.30
C THR A 155 -10.55 3.50 -2.93
N GLU A 156 -10.45 2.16 -2.92
CA GLU A 156 -11.56 1.29 -3.35
C GLU A 156 -12.65 1.20 -2.29
N LEU A 157 -12.30 1.39 -1.01
CA LEU A 157 -13.21 1.27 0.13
C LEU A 157 -13.59 2.62 0.72
N ILE A 158 -12.62 3.49 0.93
CA ILE A 158 -12.80 4.75 1.66
C ILE A 158 -13.14 5.87 0.68
N VAL A 159 -14.27 6.51 0.90
CA VAL A 159 -14.66 7.75 0.21
C VAL A 159 -14.33 8.93 1.11
N THR A 160 -13.66 9.93 0.56
CA THR A 160 -13.31 11.15 1.30
C THR A 160 -13.92 12.39 0.64
N ASN A 161 -13.99 13.48 1.40
CA ASN A 161 -14.24 14.78 0.80
C ASN A 161 -13.07 15.21 -0.11
N SER A 162 -13.24 16.32 -0.84
CA SER A 162 -12.27 16.83 -1.81
C SER A 162 -11.13 17.69 -1.22
N HIS A 163 -10.99 17.71 0.11
CA HIS A 163 -9.98 18.53 0.79
C HIS A 163 -8.62 17.79 0.86
N SER A 164 -7.83 17.87 -0.21
CA SER A 164 -6.48 17.29 -0.23
C SER A 164 -5.64 17.82 0.94
N GLY A 165 -4.82 16.96 1.55
CA GLY A 165 -4.00 17.24 2.73
C GLY A 165 -4.78 17.24 4.05
N ARG A 166 -6.12 17.29 4.03
CA ARG A 166 -7.02 17.23 5.19
C ARG A 166 -8.31 16.50 4.84
N ALA A 167 -8.21 15.43 4.07
CA ALA A 167 -9.36 14.66 3.65
C ALA A 167 -10.04 13.99 4.85
N GLU A 168 -11.35 14.12 4.94
CA GLU A 168 -12.18 13.48 5.95
C GLU A 168 -13.01 12.37 5.31
N PRO A 169 -13.14 11.20 5.95
CA PRO A 169 -13.94 10.12 5.40
C PRO A 169 -15.44 10.47 5.43
N LEU A 170 -16.10 10.25 4.31
CA LEU A 170 -17.54 10.32 4.18
C LEU A 170 -18.13 8.96 4.58
N MET A 171 -18.60 8.86 5.82
CA MET A 171 -18.92 7.58 6.45
C MET A 171 -20.09 6.84 5.79
N THR A 172 -21.07 7.55 5.25
CA THR A 172 -22.21 6.94 4.57
C THR A 172 -21.76 6.26 3.27
N GLU A 173 -21.08 7.03 2.42
CA GLU A 173 -20.57 6.58 1.12
C GLU A 173 -19.49 5.48 1.29
N THR A 174 -18.66 5.61 2.31
CA THR A 174 -17.67 4.57 2.66
C THR A 174 -18.35 3.27 3.06
N ARG A 175 -19.41 3.33 3.87
CA ARG A 175 -20.17 2.14 4.29
C ARG A 175 -20.84 1.46 3.10
N GLU A 176 -21.48 2.21 2.23
CA GLU A 176 -22.11 1.68 1.02
C GLU A 176 -21.09 0.99 0.12
N ARG A 177 -19.94 1.61 -0.10
CA ARG A 177 -18.86 1.05 -0.92
C ARG A 177 -18.26 -0.21 -0.30
N ALA A 178 -18.03 -0.22 1.01
CA ALA A 178 -17.49 -1.38 1.72
C ALA A 178 -18.46 -2.58 1.66
N MET A 179 -19.77 -2.35 1.77
CA MET A 179 -20.78 -3.40 1.60
C MET A 179 -20.75 -3.98 0.19
N LEU A 180 -20.69 -3.14 -0.85
CA LEU A 180 -20.61 -3.60 -2.24
C LEU A 180 -19.32 -4.41 -2.49
N TRP A 181 -18.21 -3.99 -1.91
CA TRP A 181 -16.94 -4.70 -2.00
C TRP A 181 -16.99 -6.07 -1.32
N GLU A 182 -17.59 -6.17 -0.13
CA GLU A 182 -17.77 -7.45 0.58
C GLU A 182 -18.58 -8.45 -0.26
N PHE A 183 -19.65 -8.02 -0.91
CA PHE A 183 -20.44 -8.86 -1.81
C PHE A 183 -19.64 -9.36 -3.01
N SER A 184 -18.78 -8.54 -3.59
CA SER A 184 -17.94 -8.92 -4.75
C SER A 184 -16.78 -9.83 -4.36
N ALA A 185 -16.16 -9.61 -3.21
CA ALA A 185 -14.99 -10.37 -2.74
C ALA A 185 -15.36 -11.77 -2.23
N THR A 186 -16.55 -11.96 -1.67
CA THR A 186 -16.99 -13.25 -1.12
C THR A 186 -17.56 -14.21 -2.17
N GLY A 187 -17.71 -13.77 -3.43
CA GLY A 187 -18.25 -14.62 -4.51
C GLY A 187 -19.71 -15.04 -4.31
N PHE A 188 -20.42 -14.50 -3.36
CA PHE A 188 -21.85 -14.66 -3.20
C PHE A 188 -22.58 -13.73 -4.19
N GLY A 189 -22.52 -14.05 -5.45
CA GLY A 189 -23.52 -13.60 -6.39
C GLY A 189 -24.86 -14.21 -5.96
N LEU A 190 -25.80 -13.35 -5.56
CA LEU A 190 -27.19 -13.76 -5.57
C LEU A 190 -27.52 -14.11 -7.03
N ALA A 191 -27.63 -15.40 -7.30
CA ALA A 191 -28.29 -15.83 -8.51
C ALA A 191 -29.74 -15.29 -8.48
N PRO A 192 -30.29 -14.85 -9.64
CA PRO A 192 -31.64 -14.31 -9.71
C PRO A 192 -32.71 -15.29 -9.28
#